data_ec91e9f2499e5a0ee15ffe3d78a64949
#
_entry.id   ec91e9f2499e5a0ee15ffe3d78a64949
#
_cell.length_a   1.000
_cell.length_b   1.000
_cell.length_c   1.000
_cell.angle_alpha   90.00
_cell.angle_beta   90.00
_cell.angle_gamma   90.00
#
_symmetry.space_group_name_H-M   'P 1'
#
loop_
_entity.id
_entity.type
_entity.pdbx_description
1 polymer ?
#
loop_
_entity_poly.entity_id
_entity_poly.type
_entity_poly.pdbx_seq_one_letter_code
_entity_poly.pdbx_strand_id
1 'polypeptide(L)'
;MIVVSSWPGISTKFLGRLLRLPPQLLYRLGLGPSYGRLVLLLTTTGRKSGLPHVTPLQYEEVEGKIIVVAARGQQADWVRNIVANPEVKVQVKSRRFAGRAETVTDPVQIADFLALRLRRHPRMIGLIFRMAGLPANPTRIQLEEYATKRVMVVIHPIRAVNNN
;
A
#
# COMPACT_ATOMS: atom_id res chain seq x y z
N MET A 1 -5.73 15.97 -25.49
CA MET A 1 -4.69 14.91 -25.68
C MET A 1 -3.73 15.03 -24.50
N ILE A 2 -4.02 14.32 -23.42
CA ILE A 2 -3.11 14.28 -22.27
C ILE A 2 -1.99 13.34 -22.66
N VAL A 3 -0.81 13.91 -22.79
CA VAL A 3 0.42 13.19 -23.11
C VAL A 3 0.69 12.20 -22.00
N VAL A 4 0.37 10.92 -22.23
CA VAL A 4 0.72 9.77 -21.37
C VAL A 4 2.24 9.49 -21.44
N SER A 5 3.03 10.45 -21.87
CA SER A 5 4.43 10.28 -22.27
C SER A 5 5.45 10.40 -21.12
N SER A 6 5.04 10.47 -19.85
CA SER A 6 6.02 10.56 -18.77
C SER A 6 5.75 9.65 -17.58
N TRP A 7 5.17 8.47 -17.82
CA TRP A 7 5.31 7.42 -16.83
C TRP A 7 6.75 6.90 -16.94
N PRO A 8 7.56 7.03 -15.89
CA PRO A 8 8.84 6.33 -15.88
C PRO A 8 8.50 4.87 -16.14
N GLY A 9 8.99 4.34 -17.25
CA GLY A 9 8.78 2.94 -17.61
C GLY A 9 9.20 2.12 -16.38
N ILE A 10 8.23 1.51 -15.70
CA ILE A 10 8.56 0.45 -14.76
C ILE A 10 9.23 -0.57 -15.66
N SER A 11 10.56 -0.61 -15.58
CA SER A 11 11.35 -1.55 -16.34
C SER A 11 10.70 -2.90 -16.10
N THR A 12 10.26 -3.56 -17.18
CA THR A 12 9.80 -4.96 -17.15
C THR A 12 10.78 -5.85 -16.40
N LYS A 13 12.04 -5.41 -16.25
CA LYS A 13 13.10 -6.01 -15.44
C LYS A 13 12.83 -5.92 -13.93
N PHE A 14 12.16 -4.88 -13.43
CA PHE A 14 11.84 -4.76 -12.00
C PHE A 14 10.64 -5.63 -11.64
N LEU A 15 9.60 -5.61 -12.46
CA LEU A 15 8.47 -6.53 -12.32
C LEU A 15 8.93 -8.00 -12.49
N GLY A 16 9.83 -8.24 -13.45
CA GLY A 16 10.46 -9.55 -13.64
C GLY A 16 11.35 -9.98 -12.47
N ARG A 17 11.99 -9.05 -11.76
CA ARG A 17 12.75 -9.35 -10.53
C ARG A 17 11.84 -9.68 -9.34
N LEU A 18 10.71 -8.99 -9.20
CA LEU A 18 9.72 -9.28 -8.17
C LEU A 18 9.03 -10.63 -8.42
N LEU A 19 8.76 -10.97 -9.68
CA LEU A 19 8.21 -12.26 -10.11
C LEU A 19 9.24 -13.41 -10.09
N ARG A 20 10.54 -13.09 -9.99
CA ARG A 20 11.63 -14.07 -9.83
C ARG A 20 11.99 -14.36 -8.38
N LEU A 21 11.30 -13.78 -7.42
CA LEU A 21 11.42 -14.20 -6.04
C LEU A 21 10.96 -15.66 -5.92
N PRO A 22 11.76 -16.51 -5.25
CA PRO A 22 11.39 -17.92 -5.11
C PRO A 22 10.01 -18.03 -4.46
N PRO A 23 9.15 -18.96 -4.91
CA PRO A 23 7.80 -19.14 -4.38
C PRO A 23 7.75 -19.19 -2.85
N GLN A 24 8.78 -19.75 -2.21
CA GLN A 24 8.88 -19.82 -0.76
C GLN A 24 9.01 -18.44 -0.10
N LEU A 25 9.67 -17.48 -0.75
CA LEU A 25 9.77 -16.10 -0.26
C LEU A 25 8.46 -15.35 -0.44
N LEU A 26 7.77 -15.59 -1.54
CA LEU A 26 6.41 -15.07 -1.79
C LEU A 26 5.42 -15.63 -0.76
N TYR A 27 5.53 -16.93 -0.42
CA TYR A 27 4.74 -17.53 0.66
C TYR A 27 5.07 -16.96 2.04
N ARG A 28 6.36 -16.73 2.35
CA ARG A 28 6.80 -16.12 3.62
C ARG A 28 6.37 -14.66 3.75
N LEU A 29 6.23 -13.95 2.64
CA LEU A 29 5.70 -12.58 2.59
C LEU A 29 4.15 -12.55 2.54
N GLY A 30 3.49 -13.71 2.68
CA GLY A 30 2.04 -13.82 2.57
C GLY A 30 1.53 -13.65 1.14
N LEU A 31 2.40 -13.81 0.14
CA LEU A 31 2.10 -13.61 -1.28
C LEU A 31 1.88 -14.96 -1.99
N GLY A 32 0.92 -15.76 -1.53
CA GLY A 32 0.46 -16.95 -2.27
C GLY A 32 -0.30 -16.58 -3.56
N PRO A 33 -0.73 -17.56 -4.39
CA PRO A 33 -1.28 -17.33 -5.73
C PRO A 33 -2.49 -16.38 -5.80
N SER A 34 -3.24 -16.23 -4.70
CA SER A 34 -4.38 -15.30 -4.59
C SER A 34 -3.97 -13.87 -4.27
N TYR A 35 -2.71 -13.60 -3.94
CA TYR A 35 -2.24 -12.32 -3.40
C TYR A 35 -1.85 -11.29 -4.45
N GLY A 36 -1.57 -11.71 -5.67
CA GLY A 36 -1.33 -10.79 -6.78
C GLY A 36 -2.51 -9.84 -7.08
N ARG A 37 -3.68 -10.12 -6.49
CA ARG A 37 -4.88 -9.26 -6.56
C ARG A 37 -4.90 -8.16 -5.50
N LEU A 38 -4.07 -8.26 -4.45
CA LEU A 38 -4.07 -7.38 -3.28
C LEU A 38 -2.78 -6.57 -3.14
N VAL A 39 -1.92 -6.58 -4.16
CA VAL A 39 -0.68 -5.81 -4.21
C VAL A 39 -0.77 -4.76 -5.30
N LEU A 40 -0.46 -3.53 -4.93
CA LEU A 40 -0.29 -2.41 -5.85
C LEU A 40 1.19 -2.02 -5.95
N LEU A 41 1.52 -1.28 -7.00
CA LEU A 41 2.79 -0.56 -7.11
C LEU A 41 2.52 0.93 -6.86
N LEU A 42 3.07 1.44 -5.76
CA LEU A 42 3.02 2.85 -5.40
C LEU A 42 4.29 3.54 -5.85
N THR A 43 4.16 4.57 -6.68
CA THR A 43 5.28 5.43 -7.07
C THR A 43 5.19 6.74 -6.32
N THR A 44 6.21 7.02 -5.51
CA THR A 44 6.39 8.29 -4.78
C THR A 44 7.56 9.06 -5.35
N THR A 45 7.57 10.38 -5.17
CA THR A 45 8.73 11.22 -5.50
C THR A 45 9.70 11.23 -4.33
N GLY A 46 10.95 10.87 -4.57
CA GLY A 46 12.00 10.88 -3.54
C GLY A 46 12.22 12.28 -2.98
N ARG A 47 12.03 12.43 -1.67
CA ARG A 47 12.14 13.73 -0.96
C ARG A 47 13.52 14.39 -1.06
N LYS A 48 14.56 13.58 -1.28
CA LYS A 48 15.97 14.05 -1.41
C LYS A 48 16.43 14.13 -2.86
N SER A 49 16.00 13.17 -3.68
CA SER A 49 16.51 13.03 -5.06
C SER A 49 15.56 13.61 -6.12
N GLY A 50 14.29 13.82 -5.80
CA GLY A 50 13.26 14.13 -6.79
C GLY A 50 12.93 13.00 -7.77
N LEU A 51 13.59 11.84 -7.63
CA LEU A 51 13.42 10.70 -8.52
C LEU A 51 12.24 9.83 -8.08
N PRO A 52 11.58 9.13 -9.03
CA PRO A 52 10.50 8.22 -8.70
C PRO A 52 11.02 6.97 -7.98
N HIS A 53 10.34 6.60 -6.89
CA HIS A 53 10.57 5.37 -6.14
C HIS A 53 9.32 4.52 -6.15
N VAL A 54 9.44 3.27 -6.59
CA VAL A 54 8.34 2.30 -6.68
C VAL A 54 8.39 1.34 -5.51
N THR A 55 7.29 1.22 -4.79
CA THR A 55 7.14 0.32 -3.64
C THR A 55 5.94 -0.59 -3.83
N PRO A 56 6.10 -1.93 -3.77
CA PRO A 56 4.98 -2.86 -3.76
C PRO A 56 4.33 -2.87 -2.37
N LEU A 57 3.02 -2.67 -2.30
CA LEU A 57 2.26 -2.60 -1.06
C LEU A 57 0.96 -3.40 -1.16
N GLN A 58 0.59 -4.03 -0.07
CA GLN A 58 -0.77 -4.56 0.08
C GLN A 58 -1.76 -3.42 0.27
N TYR A 59 -2.92 -3.53 -0.33
CA TYR A 59 -3.95 -2.49 -0.30
C TYR A 59 -5.36 -3.06 -0.10
N GLU A 60 -6.26 -2.19 0.28
CA GLU A 60 -7.70 -2.37 0.19
C GLU A 60 -8.30 -1.22 -0.62
N GLU A 61 -9.35 -1.52 -1.36
CA GLU A 61 -10.18 -0.51 -2.01
C GLU A 61 -11.47 -0.34 -1.21
N VAL A 62 -11.69 0.87 -0.73
CA VAL A 62 -12.86 1.22 0.09
C VAL A 62 -13.44 2.51 -0.45
N GLU A 63 -14.69 2.47 -0.90
CA GLU A 63 -15.41 3.63 -1.43
C GLU A 63 -14.63 4.41 -2.52
N GLY A 64 -13.96 3.67 -3.40
CA GLY A 64 -13.18 4.24 -4.49
C GLY A 64 -11.83 4.84 -4.08
N LYS A 65 -11.45 4.72 -2.82
CA LYS A 65 -10.12 5.10 -2.29
C LYS A 65 -9.25 3.87 -2.14
N ILE A 66 -7.96 4.05 -2.31
CA ILE A 66 -6.97 3.00 -2.03
C ILE A 66 -6.37 3.26 -0.65
N ILE A 67 -6.38 2.25 0.19
CA ILE A 67 -5.84 2.35 1.55
C ILE A 67 -4.72 1.34 1.74
N VAL A 68 -3.60 1.82 2.27
CA VAL A 68 -2.40 1.02 2.59
C VAL A 68 -1.95 1.33 4.01
N VAL A 69 -1.28 0.38 4.67
CA VAL A 69 -0.72 0.57 6.01
C VAL A 69 0.78 0.32 5.99
N ALA A 70 1.54 1.28 6.48
CA ALA A 70 2.98 1.19 6.64
C ALA A 70 3.33 0.41 7.91
N ALA A 71 3.89 -0.79 7.77
CA ALA A 71 4.34 -1.61 8.89
C ALA A 71 5.45 -0.93 9.72
N ARG A 72 6.31 -0.15 9.07
CA ARG A 72 7.36 0.65 9.71
C ARG A 72 6.91 2.06 10.09
N GLY A 73 5.62 2.35 9.97
CA GLY A 73 5.03 3.64 10.29
C GLY A 73 5.76 4.81 9.59
N GLN A 74 6.05 5.85 10.35
CA GLN A 74 6.78 7.03 9.86
C GLN A 74 8.24 6.76 9.45
N GLN A 75 8.81 5.61 9.79
CA GLN A 75 10.17 5.22 9.40
C GLN A 75 10.24 4.71 7.95
N ALA A 76 9.11 4.41 7.33
CA ALA A 76 9.08 3.98 5.93
C ALA A 76 9.42 5.15 5.00
N ASP A 77 10.38 4.94 4.09
CA ASP A 77 10.83 6.00 3.19
C ASP A 77 9.72 6.49 2.25
N TRP A 78 8.87 5.58 1.79
CA TRP A 78 7.75 5.95 0.94
C TRP A 78 6.70 6.83 1.69
N VAL A 79 6.51 6.62 3.02
CA VAL A 79 5.67 7.50 3.84
C VAL A 79 6.29 8.89 3.95
N ARG A 80 7.60 8.96 4.22
CA ARG A 80 8.33 10.25 4.29
C ARG A 80 8.30 10.99 2.96
N ASN A 81 8.37 10.27 1.85
CA ASN A 81 8.24 10.86 0.52
C ASN A 81 6.84 11.46 0.32
N ILE A 82 5.78 10.76 0.76
CA ILE A 82 4.39 11.25 0.70
C ILE A 82 4.19 12.51 1.55
N VAL A 83 4.77 12.53 2.75
CA VAL A 83 4.70 13.73 3.61
C VAL A 83 5.34 14.94 2.93
N ALA A 84 6.44 14.74 2.22
CA ALA A 84 7.11 15.81 1.48
C ALA A 84 6.38 16.17 0.16
N ASN A 85 5.83 15.17 -0.53
CA ASN A 85 5.06 15.36 -1.76
C ASN A 85 3.89 14.34 -1.80
N PRO A 86 2.65 14.78 -1.56
CA PRO A 86 1.50 13.90 -1.48
C PRO A 86 1.01 13.38 -2.83
N GLU A 87 1.53 13.87 -3.95
CA GLU A 87 1.17 13.36 -5.27
C GLU A 87 1.88 12.02 -5.54
N VAL A 88 1.07 11.02 -5.89
CA VAL A 88 1.53 9.66 -6.11
C VAL A 88 0.97 9.11 -7.41
N LYS A 89 1.65 8.08 -7.94
CA LYS A 89 1.11 7.26 -9.03
C LYS A 89 0.87 5.85 -8.52
N VAL A 90 -0.26 5.28 -8.91
CA VAL A 90 -0.70 3.97 -8.46
C VAL A 90 -0.90 3.07 -9.67
N GLN A 91 -0.38 1.86 -9.58
CA GLN A 91 -0.70 0.78 -10.51
C GLN A 91 -1.32 -0.39 -9.74
N VAL A 92 -2.56 -0.70 -10.08
CA VAL A 92 -3.30 -1.85 -9.57
C VAL A 92 -3.70 -2.71 -10.75
N LYS A 93 -3.11 -3.90 -10.87
CA LYS A 93 -3.28 -4.76 -12.06
C LYS A 93 -2.94 -3.96 -13.34
N SER A 94 -3.90 -3.83 -14.26
CA SER A 94 -3.77 -3.04 -15.50
C SER A 94 -4.13 -1.56 -15.35
N ARG A 95 -4.79 -1.17 -14.22
CA ARG A 95 -5.18 0.23 -13.97
C ARG A 95 -3.98 1.04 -13.50
N ARG A 96 -3.79 2.21 -14.11
CA ARG A 96 -2.79 3.21 -13.71
C ARG A 96 -3.47 4.55 -13.54
N PHE A 97 -3.21 5.22 -12.44
CA PHE A 97 -3.80 6.53 -12.17
C PHE A 97 -2.91 7.35 -11.24
N ALA A 98 -3.07 8.66 -11.30
CA ALA A 98 -2.51 9.58 -10.33
C ALA A 98 -3.45 9.69 -9.13
N GLY A 99 -2.89 9.93 -7.95
CA GLY A 99 -3.65 10.11 -6.73
C GLY A 99 -3.00 11.13 -5.80
N ARG A 100 -3.79 11.63 -4.87
CA ARG A 100 -3.31 12.42 -3.73
C ARG A 100 -3.37 11.56 -2.48
N ALA A 101 -2.24 11.42 -1.81
CA ALA A 101 -2.12 10.60 -0.61
C ALA A 101 -2.27 11.45 0.64
N GLU A 102 -3.00 10.93 1.61
CA GLU A 102 -3.20 11.50 2.94
C GLU A 102 -2.69 10.51 3.98
N THR A 103 -1.90 10.98 4.94
CA THR A 103 -1.39 10.15 6.04
C THR A 103 -2.30 10.25 7.25
N VAL A 104 -2.66 9.10 7.82
CA VAL A 104 -3.47 8.98 9.03
C VAL A 104 -2.64 8.27 10.10
N THR A 105 -2.53 8.91 11.27
CA THR A 105 -1.76 8.40 12.42
C THR A 105 -2.63 8.08 13.62
N ASP A 106 -3.94 8.31 13.53
CA ASP A 106 -4.90 8.00 14.59
C ASP A 106 -5.02 6.48 14.77
N PRO A 107 -4.63 5.92 15.94
CA PRO A 107 -4.67 4.49 16.20
C PRO A 107 -6.08 3.89 16.10
N VAL A 108 -7.11 4.65 16.44
CA VAL A 108 -8.50 4.19 16.39
C VAL A 108 -8.92 3.96 14.94
N GLN A 109 -8.67 4.91 14.06
CA GLN A 109 -8.96 4.78 12.63
C GLN A 109 -8.16 3.66 11.96
N ILE A 110 -6.89 3.52 12.32
CA ILE A 110 -6.04 2.45 11.81
C ILE A 110 -6.54 1.09 12.31
N ALA A 111 -6.93 0.97 13.57
CA ALA A 111 -7.49 -0.26 14.13
C ALA A 111 -8.82 -0.63 13.46
N ASP A 112 -9.69 0.33 13.16
CA ASP A 112 -10.93 0.10 12.39
C ASP A 112 -10.63 -0.48 11.01
N PHE A 113 -9.66 0.08 10.33
CA PHE A 113 -9.23 -0.42 9.02
C PHE A 113 -8.62 -1.84 9.11
N LEU A 114 -7.79 -2.10 10.10
CA LEU A 114 -7.21 -3.43 10.33
C LEU A 114 -8.28 -4.47 10.66
N ALA A 115 -9.29 -4.11 11.45
CA ALA A 115 -10.45 -4.96 11.72
C ALA A 115 -11.27 -5.23 10.46
N LEU A 116 -11.47 -4.24 9.60
CA LEU A 116 -12.11 -4.41 8.30
C LEU A 116 -11.34 -5.41 7.42
N ARG A 117 -10.03 -5.27 7.34
CA ARG A 117 -9.18 -6.19 6.58
C ARG A 117 -9.26 -7.62 7.12
N LEU A 118 -9.23 -7.77 8.44
CA LEU A 118 -9.36 -9.09 9.09
C LEU A 118 -10.70 -9.75 8.74
N ARG A 119 -11.80 -9.01 8.74
CA ARG A 119 -13.11 -9.53 8.32
C ARG A 119 -13.15 -9.95 6.85
N ARG A 120 -12.50 -9.18 5.96
CA ARG A 120 -12.47 -9.47 4.51
C ARG A 120 -11.55 -10.63 4.16
N HIS A 121 -10.41 -10.74 4.88
CA HIS A 121 -9.32 -11.67 4.57
C HIS A 121 -8.80 -12.36 5.84
N PRO A 122 -9.64 -13.14 6.57
CA PRO A 122 -9.31 -13.61 7.92
C PRO A 122 -8.05 -14.49 7.97
N ARG A 123 -7.86 -15.37 6.99
CA ARG A 123 -6.69 -16.26 6.96
C ARG A 123 -5.40 -15.49 6.71
N MET A 124 -5.41 -14.60 5.73
CA MET A 124 -4.24 -13.82 5.35
C MET A 124 -3.85 -12.83 6.44
N ILE A 125 -4.78 -12.02 6.87
CA ILE A 125 -4.52 -10.97 7.87
C ILE A 125 -4.23 -11.58 9.23
N GLY A 126 -4.91 -12.70 9.59
CA GLY A 126 -4.59 -13.46 10.80
C GLY A 126 -3.16 -14.01 10.79
N LEU A 127 -2.67 -14.46 9.64
CA LEU A 127 -1.26 -14.88 9.50
C LEU A 127 -0.30 -13.70 9.66
N ILE A 128 -0.59 -12.56 9.02
CA ILE A 128 0.21 -11.33 9.15
C ILE A 128 0.28 -10.89 10.62
N PHE A 129 -0.84 -10.92 11.34
CA PHE A 129 -0.85 -10.58 12.76
C PHE A 129 0.01 -11.54 13.60
N ARG A 130 -0.07 -12.85 13.35
CA ARG A 130 0.81 -13.82 14.02
C ARG A 130 2.29 -13.53 13.76
N MET A 131 2.66 -13.23 12.53
CA MET A 131 4.04 -12.86 12.19
C MET A 131 4.48 -11.56 12.85
N ALA A 132 3.54 -10.68 13.16
CA ALA A 132 3.78 -9.42 13.88
C ALA A 132 3.72 -9.58 15.42
N GLY A 133 3.54 -10.81 15.93
CA GLY A 133 3.50 -11.09 17.36
C GLY A 133 2.12 -10.91 18.02
N LEU A 134 1.04 -10.78 17.22
CA LEU A 134 -0.32 -10.74 17.71
C LEU A 134 -1.04 -12.09 17.56
N PRO A 135 -2.17 -12.31 18.26
CA PRO A 135 -3.09 -13.40 17.93
C PRO A 135 -3.64 -13.24 16.50
N ALA A 136 -4.09 -14.35 15.89
CA ALA A 136 -4.75 -14.29 14.57
C ALA A 136 -6.05 -13.46 14.59
N ASN A 137 -6.73 -13.44 15.73
CA ASN A 137 -7.92 -12.63 16.00
C ASN A 137 -7.64 -11.73 17.21
N PRO A 138 -6.92 -10.61 17.03
CA PRO A 138 -6.59 -9.73 18.14
C PRO A 138 -7.84 -9.01 18.67
N THR A 139 -7.83 -8.68 19.95
CA THR A 139 -8.85 -7.84 20.56
C THR A 139 -8.75 -6.41 20.05
N ARG A 140 -9.79 -5.61 20.30
CA ARG A 140 -9.80 -4.19 19.94
C ARG A 140 -8.60 -3.44 20.53
N ILE A 141 -8.32 -3.66 21.80
CA ILE A 141 -7.20 -3.04 22.52
C ILE A 141 -5.87 -3.41 21.86
N GLN A 142 -5.67 -4.68 21.55
CA GLN A 142 -4.46 -5.14 20.86
C GLN A 142 -4.30 -4.50 19.47
N LEU A 143 -5.39 -4.31 18.72
CA LEU A 143 -5.35 -3.63 17.43
C LEU A 143 -4.98 -2.15 17.57
N GLU A 144 -5.54 -1.44 18.53
CA GLU A 144 -5.22 -0.03 18.78
C GLU A 144 -3.77 0.15 19.23
N GLU A 145 -3.30 -0.71 20.13
CA GLU A 145 -1.89 -0.72 20.57
C GLU A 145 -0.94 -0.99 19.39
N TYR A 146 -1.26 -1.99 18.57
CA TYR A 146 -0.49 -2.29 17.36
C TYR A 146 -0.51 -1.11 16.37
N ALA A 147 -1.62 -0.42 16.25
CA ALA A 147 -1.82 0.72 15.35
C ALA A 147 -1.00 1.95 15.74
N THR A 148 -0.64 2.12 17.02
CA THR A 148 0.14 3.28 17.49
C THR A 148 1.48 3.47 16.77
N LYS A 149 2.07 2.37 16.29
CA LYS A 149 3.36 2.34 15.57
C LYS A 149 3.20 2.29 14.06
N ARG A 150 2.00 2.48 13.53
CA ARG A 150 1.67 2.36 12.11
C ARG A 150 1.24 3.71 11.55
N VAL A 151 1.33 3.82 10.24
CA VAL A 151 0.75 4.93 9.49
C VAL A 151 -0.15 4.32 8.42
N MET A 152 -1.38 4.76 8.38
CA MET A 152 -2.29 4.45 7.29
C MET A 152 -2.20 5.57 6.26
N VAL A 153 -2.22 5.21 5.00
CA VAL A 153 -2.23 6.16 3.89
C VAL A 153 -3.47 5.92 3.06
N VAL A 154 -4.26 6.96 2.90
CA VAL A 154 -5.46 6.98 2.07
C VAL A 154 -5.12 7.71 0.78
N ILE A 155 -5.26 7.02 -0.35
CA ILE A 155 -4.98 7.58 -1.68
C ILE A 155 -6.31 7.88 -2.36
N HIS A 156 -6.52 9.14 -2.64
CA HIS A 156 -7.67 9.64 -3.38
C HIS A 156 -7.30 9.69 -4.86
N PRO A 157 -7.92 8.89 -5.73
CA PRO A 157 -7.67 8.98 -7.16
C PRO A 157 -8.01 10.36 -7.69
N ILE A 158 -7.10 10.96 -8.43
CA ILE A 158 -7.36 12.19 -9.17
C ILE A 158 -8.07 11.78 -10.47
N ARG A 159 -9.35 12.12 -10.59
CA ARG A 159 -10.07 11.96 -11.85
C ARG A 159 -9.44 12.89 -12.87
N ALA A 160 -9.04 12.35 -14.01
CA ALA A 160 -8.75 13.19 -15.16
C ALA A 160 -10.04 14.02 -15.45
N VAL A 161 -9.92 15.33 -15.36
CA VAL A 161 -11.00 16.23 -15.82
C VAL A 161 -11.03 16.06 -17.32
N ASN A 162 -12.01 15.29 -17.84
CA ASN A 162 -12.32 15.30 -19.25
C ASN A 162 -12.88 16.68 -19.55
N ASN A 163 -12.04 17.58 -20.02
CA ASN A 163 -12.50 18.77 -20.71
C ASN A 163 -13.06 18.33 -22.06
N ASN A 164 -14.38 18.29 -22.14
CA ASN A 164 -15.10 18.26 -23.40
C ASN A 164 -14.89 19.58 -24.12
#